data_94388fd3e295fda9441476841718a8b7
#
_entry.id   94388fd3e295fda9441476841718a8b7
#
_cell.length_a   1.000
_cell.length_b   1.000
_cell.length_c   1.000
_cell.angle_alpha   90.00
_cell.angle_beta   90.00
_cell.angle_gamma   90.00
#
_symmetry.space_group_name_H-M   'P 1'
#
loop_
_entity.id
_entity.type
_entity.pdbx_description
1 polymer ?
#
loop_
_entity_poly.entity_id
_entity_poly.type
_entity_poly.pdbx_seq_one_letter_code
_entity_poly.pdbx_strand_id
1 'polypeptide(L)'
;MRRERDHREELAEQPRKRRRKKSRFGYYLYAFVMLILTIANIALATFLLTYVQSVDVKGTKYTQKSQILEWFQEDPYTKNSLYAVAKHKFAQPELLPFLESARVEWSAPWSLVINVQEKQIVGCILYEQSYVYFTEDGTVLLMGSEILEGIPIVEGLQVNQVELYEKLEFDSEKVFTYVINISEQIRKNDLKPDRLVWEEESMNLYFGEIRVCLGKINFGEKLVELPPILEQLDGKKGTLHLEHYSEMSTNISFVEE
;
A
#
# COMPACT_ATOMS: atom_id res chain seq x y z
N MET A 1 59.11 21.70 -88.54
CA MET A 1 59.44 21.56 -87.11
C MET A 1 58.84 22.65 -86.17
N ARG A 2 58.45 23.82 -86.68
CA ARG A 2 57.89 24.90 -85.81
C ARG A 2 56.39 24.72 -85.53
N ARG A 3 55.58 24.17 -86.46
CA ARG A 3 54.10 23.95 -86.31
C ARG A 3 53.72 22.81 -85.37
N GLU A 4 54.59 21.86 -85.13
CA GLU A 4 54.33 20.76 -84.23
C GLU A 4 54.56 21.11 -82.75
N ARG A 5 55.41 22.13 -82.47
CA ARG A 5 55.52 22.62 -81.07
C ARG A 5 54.36 23.42 -80.57
N ASP A 6 53.85 24.30 -81.43
CA ASP A 6 52.69 25.13 -81.06
C ASP A 6 51.46 24.31 -80.78
N HIS A 7 51.23 23.18 -81.46
CA HIS A 7 50.11 22.30 -81.24
C HIS A 7 50.25 21.45 -79.96
N ARG A 8 51.50 21.26 -79.47
CA ARG A 8 51.75 20.60 -78.20
C ARG A 8 51.62 21.54 -76.99
N GLU A 9 51.82 22.81 -77.16
CA GLU A 9 51.61 23.82 -76.11
C GLU A 9 50.16 24.15 -75.94
N GLU A 10 49.36 24.25 -77.04
CA GLU A 10 47.89 24.43 -76.92
C GLU A 10 47.19 23.26 -76.27
N LEU A 11 47.67 22.03 -76.40
CA LEU A 11 47.11 20.86 -75.72
C LEU A 11 47.46 20.77 -74.24
N ALA A 12 48.53 21.52 -73.79
CA ALA A 12 48.96 21.53 -72.40
C ALA A 12 48.15 22.53 -71.51
N GLU A 13 47.46 23.48 -72.11
CA GLU A 13 46.72 24.52 -71.39
C GLU A 13 45.21 24.21 -71.16
N GLN A 14 44.81 22.95 -71.26
CA GLN A 14 43.47 22.63 -70.81
C GLN A 14 43.40 22.75 -69.32
N PRO A 15 42.59 23.70 -68.75
CA PRO A 15 42.49 23.85 -67.31
C PRO A 15 41.84 22.57 -66.73
N ARG A 16 42.62 21.80 -66.00
CA ARG A 16 42.17 20.67 -65.23
C ARG A 16 40.98 21.19 -64.36
N LYS A 17 39.73 20.99 -64.81
CA LYS A 17 38.55 21.26 -64.00
C LYS A 17 38.72 20.51 -62.69
N ARG A 18 39.20 21.20 -61.63
CA ARG A 18 39.19 20.73 -60.28
C ARG A 18 37.77 20.33 -59.97
N ARG A 19 37.45 19.01 -59.98
CA ARG A 19 36.22 18.49 -59.45
C ARG A 19 36.21 18.93 -57.97
N ARG A 20 35.46 20.00 -57.67
CA ARG A 20 35.13 20.39 -56.29
C ARG A 20 34.50 19.17 -55.66
N LYS A 21 35.26 18.49 -54.74
CA LYS A 21 34.70 17.48 -53.86
C LYS A 21 33.53 18.16 -53.17
N LYS A 22 32.26 17.86 -53.59
CA LYS A 22 31.10 18.30 -52.86
C LYS A 22 31.27 17.84 -51.41
N SER A 23 31.43 18.79 -50.52
CA SER A 23 31.61 18.53 -49.10
C SER A 23 30.37 17.74 -48.65
N ARG A 24 30.62 16.49 -48.21
CA ARG A 24 29.57 15.67 -47.65
C ARG A 24 29.09 16.20 -46.29
N PHE A 25 29.79 17.23 -45.79
CA PHE A 25 29.46 17.89 -44.53
C PHE A 25 28.00 18.42 -44.47
N GLY A 26 27.54 19.08 -45.53
CA GLY A 26 26.15 19.57 -45.63
C GLY A 26 25.11 18.45 -45.54
N TYR A 27 25.43 17.27 -46.12
CA TYR A 27 24.52 16.11 -46.04
C TYR A 27 24.47 15.54 -44.59
N TYR A 28 25.61 15.42 -43.93
CA TYR A 28 25.65 14.95 -42.52
C TYR A 28 24.96 15.95 -41.58
N LEU A 29 25.14 17.25 -41.81
CA LEU A 29 24.48 18.28 -41.04
C LEU A 29 22.94 18.21 -41.24
N TYR A 30 22.47 18.08 -42.49
CA TYR A 30 21.05 17.90 -42.75
C TYR A 30 20.50 16.63 -42.11
N ALA A 31 21.16 15.50 -42.25
CA ALA A 31 20.76 14.25 -41.63
C ALA A 31 20.71 14.36 -40.09
N PHE A 32 21.64 15.05 -39.48
CA PHE A 32 21.64 15.30 -38.03
C PHE A 32 20.48 16.19 -37.57
N VAL A 33 20.20 17.27 -38.32
CA VAL A 33 19.02 18.14 -38.01
C VAL A 33 17.73 17.36 -38.16
N MET A 34 17.57 16.55 -39.23
CA MET A 34 16.38 15.73 -39.42
C MET A 34 16.21 14.69 -38.31
N LEU A 35 17.32 14.08 -37.84
CA LEU A 35 17.30 13.17 -36.70
C LEU A 35 16.83 13.85 -35.43
N ILE A 36 17.35 15.05 -35.12
CA ILE A 36 16.92 15.84 -33.96
C ILE A 36 15.42 16.17 -34.05
N LEU A 37 14.97 16.63 -35.21
CA LEU A 37 13.55 16.95 -35.43
C LEU A 37 12.66 15.72 -35.25
N THR A 38 13.09 14.57 -35.73
CA THR A 38 12.35 13.32 -35.55
C THR A 38 12.25 12.93 -34.07
N ILE A 39 13.38 12.99 -33.36
CA ILE A 39 13.42 12.71 -31.90
C ILE A 39 12.54 13.71 -31.14
N ALA A 40 12.60 15.00 -31.48
CA ALA A 40 11.78 16.03 -30.83
C ALA A 40 10.28 15.80 -31.07
N ASN A 41 9.88 15.40 -32.29
CA ASN A 41 8.49 15.07 -32.57
C ASN A 41 8.01 13.83 -31.79
N ILE A 42 8.84 12.79 -31.72
CA ILE A 42 8.50 11.58 -30.93
C ILE A 42 8.39 11.95 -29.44
N ALA A 43 9.31 12.73 -28.89
CA ALA A 43 9.27 13.18 -27.51
C ALA A 43 8.02 14.02 -27.20
N LEU A 44 7.66 14.95 -28.11
CA LEU A 44 6.46 15.76 -27.98
C LEU A 44 5.19 14.89 -28.04
N ALA A 45 5.11 13.98 -29.00
CA ALA A 45 3.98 13.07 -29.13
C ALA A 45 3.83 12.18 -27.87
N THR A 46 4.93 11.65 -27.36
CA THR A 46 4.95 10.85 -26.12
C THR A 46 4.47 11.70 -24.94
N PHE A 47 4.99 12.92 -24.79
CA PHE A 47 4.60 13.83 -23.71
C PHE A 47 3.10 14.15 -23.74
N LEU A 48 2.53 14.43 -24.91
CA LEU A 48 1.09 14.70 -25.07
C LEU A 48 0.25 13.46 -24.80
N LEU A 49 0.69 12.29 -25.25
CA LEU A 49 -0.04 11.03 -25.09
C LEU A 49 -0.04 10.57 -23.63
N THR A 50 1.00 10.86 -22.87
CA THR A 50 1.15 10.44 -21.47
C THR A 50 0.64 11.49 -20.47
N TYR A 51 -0.03 12.54 -20.93
CA TYR A 51 -0.68 13.48 -20.03
C TYR A 51 -1.89 12.83 -19.35
N VAL A 52 -1.87 12.77 -18.00
CA VAL A 52 -2.89 12.09 -17.21
C VAL A 52 -4.23 12.83 -17.28
N GLN A 53 -5.26 12.15 -17.76
CA GLN A 53 -6.63 12.66 -17.87
C GLN A 53 -7.55 12.08 -16.80
N SER A 54 -7.26 10.86 -16.34
CA SER A 54 -8.05 10.19 -15.32
C SER A 54 -7.17 9.36 -14.39
N VAL A 55 -7.55 9.36 -13.13
CA VAL A 55 -6.95 8.51 -12.08
C VAL A 55 -8.08 7.82 -11.35
N ASP A 56 -8.07 6.49 -11.30
CA ASP A 56 -9.01 5.70 -10.50
C ASP A 56 -8.28 5.12 -9.28
N VAL A 57 -8.98 5.04 -8.14
CA VAL A 57 -8.44 4.49 -6.90
C VAL A 57 -9.19 3.22 -6.53
N LYS A 58 -8.46 2.13 -6.31
CA LYS A 58 -8.99 0.83 -5.94
C LYS A 58 -8.34 0.31 -4.65
N GLY A 59 -9.11 -0.48 -3.89
CA GLY A 59 -8.62 -1.14 -2.68
C GLY A 59 -8.91 -0.36 -1.39
N THR A 60 -9.57 0.79 -1.45
CA THR A 60 -10.05 1.51 -0.26
C THR A 60 -11.21 0.77 0.39
N LYS A 61 -11.15 0.60 1.70
CA LYS A 61 -12.20 -0.01 2.53
C LYS A 61 -12.74 0.97 3.58
N TYR A 62 -11.87 1.70 4.23
CA TYR A 62 -12.18 2.60 5.34
C TYR A 62 -11.93 4.06 5.00
N THR A 63 -11.00 4.35 4.09
CA THR A 63 -10.60 5.72 3.76
C THR A 63 -11.26 6.23 2.47
N GLN A 64 -11.37 7.57 2.38
CA GLN A 64 -11.94 8.20 1.20
C GLN A 64 -10.93 8.26 0.05
N LYS A 65 -11.40 7.94 -1.15
CA LYS A 65 -10.57 8.02 -2.38
C LYS A 65 -9.97 9.41 -2.61
N SER A 66 -10.64 10.47 -2.15
CA SER A 66 -10.16 11.85 -2.25
C SER A 66 -8.82 12.06 -1.55
N GLN A 67 -8.60 11.49 -0.36
CA GLN A 67 -7.35 11.60 0.39
C GLN A 67 -6.16 10.99 -0.39
N ILE A 68 -6.40 9.87 -1.06
CA ILE A 68 -5.38 9.21 -1.87
C ILE A 68 -5.09 10.02 -3.15
N LEU A 69 -6.12 10.60 -3.75
CA LEU A 69 -5.96 11.47 -4.91
C LEU A 69 -5.20 12.75 -4.56
N GLU A 70 -5.48 13.37 -3.41
CA GLU A 70 -4.75 14.54 -2.89
C GLU A 70 -3.27 14.20 -2.69
N TRP A 71 -2.96 13.13 -1.96
CA TRP A 71 -1.59 12.64 -1.79
C TRP A 71 -0.87 12.40 -3.13
N PHE A 72 -1.54 11.76 -4.09
CA PHE A 72 -0.96 11.52 -5.40
C PHE A 72 -0.69 12.83 -6.17
N GLN A 73 -1.53 13.85 -6.00
CA GLN A 73 -1.46 15.13 -6.71
C GLN A 73 -0.53 16.15 -6.03
N GLU A 74 -0.03 15.89 -4.82
CA GLU A 74 0.97 16.74 -4.16
C GLU A 74 2.20 16.96 -5.04
N ASP A 75 2.58 15.96 -5.79
CA ASP A 75 3.65 16.08 -6.79
C ASP A 75 3.07 16.53 -8.15
N PRO A 76 3.35 17.76 -8.60
CA PRO A 76 2.83 18.28 -9.87
C PRO A 76 3.30 17.52 -11.12
N TYR A 77 4.38 16.74 -11.02
CA TYR A 77 4.89 15.93 -12.13
C TYR A 77 4.11 14.64 -12.35
N THR A 78 3.25 14.22 -11.42
CA THR A 78 2.34 13.07 -11.58
C THR A 78 1.29 13.28 -12.67
N LYS A 79 1.17 14.49 -13.20
CA LYS A 79 0.40 14.80 -14.43
C LYS A 79 0.95 14.09 -15.67
N ASN A 80 2.17 13.57 -15.62
CA ASN A 80 2.72 12.69 -16.65
C ASN A 80 2.70 11.24 -16.16
N SER A 81 1.99 10.36 -16.90
CA SER A 81 1.80 8.96 -16.48
C SER A 81 3.08 8.13 -16.46
N LEU A 82 4.04 8.41 -17.36
CA LEU A 82 5.35 7.74 -17.34
C LEU A 82 6.13 8.08 -16.07
N TYR A 83 6.16 9.36 -15.71
CA TYR A 83 6.81 9.81 -14.49
C TYR A 83 6.13 9.23 -13.25
N ALA A 84 4.79 9.32 -13.18
CA ALA A 84 4.04 8.83 -12.03
C ALA A 84 4.30 7.35 -11.75
N VAL A 85 4.20 6.49 -12.76
CA VAL A 85 4.46 5.05 -12.61
C VAL A 85 5.93 4.78 -12.28
N ALA A 86 6.87 5.46 -12.95
CA ALA A 86 8.29 5.29 -12.67
C ALA A 86 8.65 5.70 -11.24
N LYS A 87 8.14 6.85 -10.76
CA LYS A 87 8.35 7.33 -9.39
C LYS A 87 7.87 6.30 -8.37
N HIS A 88 6.62 5.84 -8.48
CA HIS A 88 6.05 4.90 -7.51
C HIS A 88 6.69 3.52 -7.57
N LYS A 89 7.22 3.12 -8.74
CA LYS A 89 7.90 1.84 -8.89
C LYS A 89 9.33 1.83 -8.36
N PHE A 90 10.07 2.92 -8.54
CA PHE A 90 11.51 2.96 -8.27
C PHE A 90 11.90 3.82 -7.07
N ALA A 91 11.18 4.92 -6.82
CA ALA A 91 11.52 5.84 -5.73
C ALA A 91 10.78 5.54 -4.42
N GLN A 92 9.71 4.73 -4.45
CA GLN A 92 8.91 4.35 -3.28
C GLN A 92 8.61 5.55 -2.38
N PRO A 93 7.73 6.47 -2.82
CA PRO A 93 7.41 7.67 -2.05
C PRO A 93 6.85 7.30 -0.68
N GLU A 94 6.97 8.21 0.27
CA GLU A 94 6.38 8.06 1.59
C GLU A 94 4.86 7.85 1.46
N LEU A 95 4.37 6.81 2.12
CA LEU A 95 2.96 6.45 2.10
C LEU A 95 2.19 7.21 3.17
N LEU A 96 0.91 7.40 2.93
CA LEU A 96 0.01 7.88 3.96
C LEU A 96 0.00 6.91 5.16
N PRO A 97 -0.14 7.40 6.41
CA PRO A 97 -0.01 6.58 7.62
C PRO A 97 -0.93 5.36 7.66
N PHE A 98 -2.07 5.44 6.99
CA PHE A 98 -3.07 4.37 6.93
C PHE A 98 -2.86 3.38 5.77
N LEU A 99 -1.89 3.60 4.89
CA LEU A 99 -1.61 2.69 3.78
C LEU A 99 -0.47 1.72 4.14
N GLU A 100 -0.68 0.47 3.83
CA GLU A 100 0.35 -0.57 3.84
C GLU A 100 1.13 -0.56 2.53
N SER A 101 0.43 -0.41 1.41
CA SER A 101 1.04 -0.29 0.09
C SER A 101 0.20 0.54 -0.88
N ALA A 102 0.87 1.18 -1.84
CA ALA A 102 0.25 1.85 -2.97
C ALA A 102 1.02 1.54 -4.25
N ARG A 103 0.32 1.10 -5.29
CA ARG A 103 0.89 0.80 -6.61
C ARG A 103 0.17 1.61 -7.65
N VAL A 104 0.93 2.32 -8.46
CA VAL A 104 0.43 3.11 -9.57
C VAL A 104 0.68 2.35 -10.86
N GLU A 105 -0.37 2.06 -11.61
CA GLU A 105 -0.32 1.28 -12.84
C GLU A 105 -1.05 2.00 -13.98
N TRP A 106 -0.65 1.70 -15.22
CA TRP A 106 -1.37 2.20 -16.38
C TRP A 106 -2.65 1.39 -16.62
N SER A 107 -3.77 2.08 -16.77
CA SER A 107 -4.97 1.55 -17.43
C SER A 107 -4.95 1.87 -18.92
N ALA A 108 -4.45 3.06 -19.28
CA ALA A 108 -4.16 3.53 -20.62
C ALA A 108 -2.98 4.51 -20.56
N PRO A 109 -2.35 4.92 -21.69
CA PRO A 109 -1.25 5.90 -21.66
C PRO A 109 -1.58 7.20 -20.91
N TRP A 110 -2.84 7.62 -20.93
CA TRP A 110 -3.37 8.81 -20.28
C TRP A 110 -4.24 8.54 -19.05
N SER A 111 -4.34 7.28 -18.60
CA SER A 111 -5.17 6.87 -17.48
C SER A 111 -4.39 6.00 -16.52
N LEU A 112 -4.47 6.32 -15.22
CA LEU A 112 -3.80 5.60 -14.16
C LEU A 112 -4.80 4.94 -13.22
N VAL A 113 -4.37 3.83 -12.63
CA VAL A 113 -5.06 3.17 -11.52
C VAL A 113 -4.09 3.12 -10.35
N ILE A 114 -4.53 3.62 -9.20
CA ILE A 114 -3.83 3.51 -7.93
C ILE A 114 -4.46 2.37 -7.16
N ASN A 115 -3.74 1.25 -7.07
CA ASN A 115 -4.14 0.12 -6.25
C ASN A 115 -3.53 0.31 -4.86
N VAL A 116 -4.36 0.55 -3.86
CA VAL A 116 -3.93 0.71 -2.48
C VAL A 116 -4.32 -0.50 -1.64
N GLN A 117 -3.51 -0.77 -0.63
CA GLN A 117 -3.82 -1.68 0.44
C GLN A 117 -3.77 -0.88 1.74
N GLU A 118 -4.90 -0.82 2.42
CA GLU A 118 -4.98 -0.17 3.73
C GLU A 118 -4.43 -1.09 4.81
N LYS A 119 -3.83 -0.51 5.85
CA LYS A 119 -3.44 -1.26 7.04
C LYS A 119 -4.66 -1.92 7.66
N GLN A 120 -4.46 -3.08 8.25
CA GLN A 120 -5.56 -3.83 8.87
C GLN A 120 -5.88 -3.27 10.25
N ILE A 121 -7.17 -3.08 10.51
CA ILE A 121 -7.68 -2.76 11.83
C ILE A 121 -7.68 -4.07 12.64
N VAL A 122 -7.10 -4.02 13.83
CA VAL A 122 -7.02 -5.18 14.76
C VAL A 122 -8.04 -5.11 15.88
N GLY A 123 -8.55 -3.91 16.18
CA GLY A 123 -9.54 -3.68 17.20
C GLY A 123 -9.92 -2.22 17.30
N CYS A 124 -10.85 -1.91 18.16
CA CYS A 124 -11.17 -0.54 18.53
C CYS A 124 -11.24 -0.41 20.06
N ILE A 125 -10.93 0.77 20.56
CA ILE A 125 -11.12 1.17 21.96
C ILE A 125 -12.19 2.24 22.05
N LEU A 126 -12.89 2.29 23.15
CA LEU A 126 -13.79 3.40 23.46
C LEU A 126 -12.98 4.50 24.16
N TYR A 127 -12.86 5.65 23.52
CA TYR A 127 -12.21 6.84 24.06
C TYR A 127 -13.16 8.01 24.03
N GLU A 128 -13.42 8.60 25.20
CA GLU A 128 -14.37 9.70 25.46
C GLU A 128 -15.81 9.43 24.97
N GLN A 129 -16.21 9.23 23.88
CA GLN A 129 -17.54 8.86 23.34
C GLN A 129 -17.40 8.38 21.89
N SER A 130 -16.17 8.08 21.47
CA SER A 130 -15.87 7.66 20.11
C SER A 130 -15.15 6.33 20.12
N TYR A 131 -15.41 5.48 19.14
CA TYR A 131 -14.64 4.29 18.88
C TYR A 131 -13.42 4.68 18.07
N VAL A 132 -12.26 4.33 18.58
CA VAL A 132 -10.94 4.60 17.99
C VAL A 132 -10.38 3.31 17.44
N TYR A 133 -10.29 3.21 16.13
CA TYR A 133 -9.84 2.02 15.42
C TYR A 133 -8.35 2.09 15.16
N PHE A 134 -7.63 1.04 15.53
CA PHE A 134 -6.16 1.00 15.44
C PHE A 134 -5.64 -0.26 14.74
N THR A 135 -4.43 -0.14 14.25
CA THR A 135 -3.70 -1.18 13.51
C THR A 135 -2.74 -1.96 14.40
N GLU A 136 -2.08 -2.98 13.82
CA GLU A 136 -1.07 -3.79 14.50
C GLU A 136 0.11 -2.96 15.06
N ASP A 137 0.46 -1.85 14.41
CA ASP A 137 1.50 -0.93 14.90
C ASP A 137 0.99 0.16 15.85
N GLY A 138 -0.29 0.10 16.23
CA GLY A 138 -0.94 1.05 17.12
C GLY A 138 -1.38 2.34 16.46
N THR A 139 -1.27 2.48 15.14
CA THR A 139 -1.71 3.71 14.43
C THR A 139 -3.23 3.81 14.41
N VAL A 140 -3.77 4.98 14.77
CA VAL A 140 -5.20 5.28 14.67
C VAL A 140 -5.58 5.49 13.21
N LEU A 141 -6.45 4.63 12.68
CA LEU A 141 -6.91 4.75 11.29
C LEU A 141 -8.20 5.52 11.14
N LEU A 142 -9.10 5.35 12.10
CA LEU A 142 -10.46 5.87 12.03
C LEU A 142 -10.97 6.17 13.43
N MET A 143 -11.79 7.18 13.54
CA MET A 143 -12.57 7.50 14.73
C MET A 143 -14.03 7.66 14.32
N GLY A 144 -14.95 7.09 15.09
CA GLY A 144 -16.37 7.13 14.76
C GLY A 144 -17.27 6.88 15.98
N SER A 145 -18.55 7.18 15.83
CA SER A 145 -19.58 6.94 16.86
C SER A 145 -20.23 5.56 16.77
N GLU A 146 -20.00 4.85 15.67
CA GLU A 146 -20.60 3.54 15.41
C GLU A 146 -19.53 2.46 15.40
N ILE A 147 -19.92 1.25 15.83
CA ILE A 147 -19.03 0.08 15.82
C ILE A 147 -19.05 -0.52 14.41
N LEU A 148 -17.86 -0.73 13.84
CA LEU A 148 -17.70 -1.44 12.58
C LEU A 148 -17.86 -2.95 12.80
N GLU A 149 -18.67 -3.57 11.96
CA GLU A 149 -18.94 -5.01 12.02
C GLU A 149 -17.65 -5.83 11.84
N GLY A 150 -17.48 -6.84 12.70
CA GLY A 150 -16.34 -7.76 12.64
C GLY A 150 -15.04 -7.21 13.21
N ILE A 151 -15.08 -6.05 13.88
CA ILE A 151 -13.93 -5.48 14.59
C ILE A 151 -14.22 -5.53 16.08
N PRO A 152 -13.43 -6.26 16.89
CA PRO A 152 -13.69 -6.40 18.32
C PRO A 152 -13.38 -5.11 19.08
N ILE A 153 -14.19 -4.86 20.12
CA ILE A 153 -13.89 -3.82 21.11
C ILE A 153 -12.82 -4.35 22.06
N VAL A 154 -11.76 -3.57 22.26
CA VAL A 154 -10.68 -3.90 23.20
C VAL A 154 -10.86 -3.09 24.47
N GLU A 155 -11.05 -3.78 25.56
CA GLU A 155 -11.24 -3.20 26.90
C GLU A 155 -10.04 -3.54 27.80
N GLY A 156 -9.75 -2.69 28.79
CA GLY A 156 -8.62 -2.87 29.72
C GLY A 156 -7.30 -2.29 29.21
N LEU A 157 -7.28 -1.65 28.04
CA LEU A 157 -6.22 -0.80 27.57
C LEU A 157 -6.49 0.65 27.98
N GLN A 158 -5.53 1.28 28.63
CA GLN A 158 -5.59 2.72 28.93
C GLN A 158 -4.69 3.45 27.93
N VAL A 159 -5.20 4.52 27.37
CA VAL A 159 -4.50 5.40 26.41
C VAL A 159 -4.52 6.83 26.94
N ASN A 160 -3.39 7.53 26.80
CA ASN A 160 -3.26 8.88 27.31
C ASN A 160 -3.78 9.95 26.33
N GLN A 161 -3.47 9.76 25.06
CA GLN A 161 -3.82 10.71 23.99
C GLN A 161 -4.20 9.94 22.73
N VAL A 162 -5.18 10.45 22.02
CA VAL A 162 -5.64 9.87 20.76
C VAL A 162 -5.66 10.94 19.69
N GLU A 163 -4.87 10.75 18.65
CA GLU A 163 -4.85 11.61 17.46
C GLU A 163 -4.96 10.74 16.20
N LEU A 164 -5.71 11.22 15.23
CA LEU A 164 -5.92 10.49 13.97
C LEU A 164 -4.59 10.39 13.21
N TYR A 165 -4.26 9.18 12.74
CA TYR A 165 -3.03 8.82 12.02
C TYR A 165 -1.75 8.83 12.87
N GLU A 166 -1.87 9.07 14.17
CA GLU A 166 -0.77 8.95 15.13
C GLU A 166 -0.82 7.59 15.85
N LYS A 167 0.29 7.23 16.50
CA LYS A 167 0.35 6.01 17.30
C LYS A 167 -0.25 6.21 18.67
N LEU A 168 -1.08 5.27 19.09
CA LEU A 168 -1.59 5.22 20.46
C LEU A 168 -0.46 4.96 21.45
N GLU A 169 -0.39 5.76 22.49
CA GLU A 169 0.48 5.53 23.64
C GLU A 169 -0.30 4.76 24.70
N PHE A 170 0.07 3.50 24.89
CA PHE A 170 -0.54 2.60 25.86
C PHE A 170 0.21 2.63 27.18
N ASP A 171 -0.49 2.60 28.29
CA ASP A 171 0.12 2.48 29.62
C ASP A 171 0.90 1.16 29.79
N SER A 172 0.52 0.13 29.06
CA SER A 172 1.18 -1.18 29.05
C SER A 172 1.41 -1.70 27.64
N GLU A 173 2.65 -1.56 27.14
CA GLU A 173 3.08 -2.16 25.87
C GLU A 173 2.94 -3.69 25.85
N LYS A 174 3.05 -4.32 27.04
CA LYS A 174 2.90 -5.78 27.18
C LYS A 174 1.47 -6.21 26.86
N VAL A 175 0.48 -5.52 27.40
CA VAL A 175 -0.93 -5.83 27.15
C VAL A 175 -1.29 -5.56 25.69
N PHE A 176 -0.80 -4.47 25.13
CA PHE A 176 -0.95 -4.19 23.72
C PHE A 176 -0.38 -5.30 22.82
N THR A 177 0.83 -5.79 23.15
CA THR A 177 1.43 -6.94 22.43
C THR A 177 0.55 -8.19 22.51
N TYR A 178 -0.10 -8.45 23.65
CA TYR A 178 -1.04 -9.56 23.76
C TYR A 178 -2.25 -9.37 22.85
N VAL A 179 -2.82 -8.17 22.81
CA VAL A 179 -3.96 -7.85 21.92
C VAL A 179 -3.57 -8.09 20.46
N ILE A 180 -2.40 -7.65 20.03
CA ILE A 180 -1.93 -7.86 18.64
C ILE A 180 -1.78 -9.35 18.35
N ASN A 181 -1.09 -10.11 19.20
CA ASN A 181 -0.91 -11.55 19.00
C ASN A 181 -2.26 -12.30 18.94
N ILE A 182 -3.20 -11.95 19.78
CA ILE A 182 -4.52 -12.56 19.79
C ILE A 182 -5.31 -12.17 18.53
N SER A 183 -5.27 -10.91 18.14
CA SER A 183 -5.94 -10.44 16.91
C SER A 183 -5.43 -11.14 15.64
N GLU A 184 -4.12 -11.44 15.59
CA GLU A 184 -3.53 -12.23 14.51
C GLU A 184 -4.08 -13.67 14.50
N GLN A 185 -4.18 -14.31 15.68
CA GLN A 185 -4.72 -15.67 15.81
C GLN A 185 -6.24 -15.72 15.55
N ILE A 186 -6.98 -14.73 16.00
CA ILE A 186 -8.41 -14.56 15.69
C ILE A 186 -8.63 -14.56 14.17
N ARG A 187 -7.83 -13.78 13.45
CA ARG A 187 -7.88 -13.70 11.99
C ARG A 187 -7.50 -15.03 11.32
N LYS A 188 -6.43 -15.69 11.80
CA LYS A 188 -5.98 -16.98 11.23
C LYS A 188 -7.03 -18.09 11.37
N ASN A 189 -7.83 -18.04 12.42
CA ASN A 189 -8.84 -19.05 12.73
C ASN A 189 -10.26 -18.61 12.35
N ASP A 190 -10.41 -17.49 11.61
CA ASP A 190 -11.69 -16.89 11.18
C ASP A 190 -12.69 -16.69 12.34
N LEU A 191 -12.17 -16.37 13.52
CA LEU A 191 -12.95 -16.07 14.70
C LEU A 191 -13.46 -14.61 14.64
N LYS A 192 -14.66 -14.37 15.22
CA LYS A 192 -15.27 -13.03 15.24
C LYS A 192 -15.78 -12.71 16.64
N PRO A 193 -14.89 -12.46 17.61
CA PRO A 193 -15.32 -12.02 18.94
C PRO A 193 -15.89 -10.59 18.88
N ASP A 194 -16.86 -10.32 19.72
CA ASP A 194 -17.41 -8.99 19.89
C ASP A 194 -16.47 -8.10 20.70
N ARG A 195 -15.81 -8.69 21.74
CA ARG A 195 -14.94 -7.97 22.65
C ARG A 195 -13.71 -8.81 23.06
N LEU A 196 -12.58 -8.10 23.23
CA LEU A 196 -11.37 -8.57 23.91
C LEU A 196 -11.22 -7.80 25.20
N VAL A 197 -11.22 -8.46 26.32
CA VAL A 197 -11.18 -7.80 27.64
C VAL A 197 -9.92 -8.26 28.41
N TRP A 198 -9.04 -7.32 28.74
CA TRP A 198 -7.92 -7.56 29.64
C TRP A 198 -8.33 -7.18 31.05
N GLU A 199 -8.53 -8.17 31.90
CA GLU A 199 -8.88 -7.98 33.31
C GLU A 199 -8.18 -9.02 34.20
N GLU A 200 -7.83 -8.66 35.42
CA GLU A 200 -7.19 -9.53 36.40
C GLU A 200 -5.95 -10.27 35.85
N GLU A 201 -5.18 -9.59 35.01
CA GLU A 201 -4.04 -10.15 34.28
C GLU A 201 -4.40 -11.35 33.36
N SER A 202 -5.61 -11.44 32.90
CA SER A 202 -6.13 -12.48 32.02
C SER A 202 -6.80 -11.88 30.79
N MET A 203 -6.61 -12.50 29.64
CA MET A 203 -7.31 -12.15 28.42
C MET A 203 -8.57 -12.98 28.29
N ASN A 204 -9.69 -12.30 28.06
CA ASN A 204 -11.00 -12.90 27.85
C ASN A 204 -11.55 -12.46 26.49
N LEU A 205 -12.17 -13.40 25.78
CA LEU A 205 -12.90 -13.12 24.54
C LEU A 205 -14.40 -13.29 24.79
N TYR A 206 -15.20 -12.47 24.14
CA TYR A 206 -16.66 -12.58 24.18
C TYR A 206 -17.23 -12.84 22.79
N PHE A 207 -18.08 -13.85 22.71
CA PHE A 207 -18.83 -14.24 21.52
C PHE A 207 -20.32 -14.27 21.90
N GLY A 208 -21.05 -13.17 21.72
CA GLY A 208 -22.40 -13.01 22.23
C GLY A 208 -22.45 -13.21 23.75
N GLU A 209 -23.18 -14.25 24.20
CA GLU A 209 -23.33 -14.60 25.60
C GLU A 209 -22.27 -15.57 26.15
N ILE A 210 -21.28 -15.93 25.34
CA ILE A 210 -20.18 -16.84 25.76
C ILE A 210 -18.96 -16.03 26.09
N ARG A 211 -18.44 -16.18 27.33
CA ARG A 211 -17.14 -15.69 27.75
C ARG A 211 -16.10 -16.79 27.62
N VAL A 212 -14.98 -16.51 26.98
CA VAL A 212 -13.84 -17.44 26.83
C VAL A 212 -12.66 -16.90 27.60
N CYS A 213 -12.27 -17.56 28.68
CA CYS A 213 -11.12 -17.21 29.49
C CYS A 213 -9.85 -17.85 28.92
N LEU A 214 -8.96 -17.05 28.32
CA LEU A 214 -7.73 -17.52 27.70
C LEU A 214 -6.54 -17.54 28.68
N GLY A 215 -6.57 -16.76 29.75
CA GLY A 215 -5.44 -16.59 30.66
C GLY A 215 -4.36 -15.65 30.08
N LYS A 216 -3.07 -15.98 30.35
CA LYS A 216 -1.92 -15.09 30.09
C LYS A 216 -1.00 -15.54 28.97
N ILE A 217 -1.05 -16.81 28.55
CA ILE A 217 -0.08 -17.44 27.66
C ILE A 217 -0.73 -18.45 26.71
N ASN A 218 0.03 -18.84 25.68
CA ASN A 218 -0.34 -19.91 24.73
C ASN A 218 -1.64 -19.63 23.95
N PHE A 219 -1.87 -18.37 23.62
CA PHE A 219 -3.10 -17.96 22.91
C PHE A 219 -3.29 -18.70 21.59
N GLY A 220 -2.20 -18.95 20.84
CA GLY A 220 -2.27 -19.63 19.54
C GLY A 220 -2.88 -21.03 19.64
N GLU A 221 -2.40 -21.87 20.56
CA GLU A 221 -2.91 -23.23 20.77
C GLU A 221 -4.39 -23.23 21.18
N LYS A 222 -4.78 -22.31 22.05
CA LYS A 222 -6.14 -22.18 22.55
C LYS A 222 -7.13 -21.74 21.48
N LEU A 223 -6.72 -20.78 20.66
CA LEU A 223 -7.58 -20.22 19.62
C LEU A 223 -7.76 -21.16 18.42
N VAL A 224 -6.84 -22.08 18.18
CA VAL A 224 -6.99 -23.13 17.14
C VAL A 224 -8.13 -24.09 17.51
N GLU A 225 -8.26 -24.43 18.80
CA GLU A 225 -9.30 -25.34 19.27
C GLU A 225 -10.68 -24.69 19.43
N LEU A 226 -10.74 -23.37 19.39
CA LEU A 226 -11.94 -22.62 19.74
C LEU A 226 -13.08 -22.75 18.71
N PRO A 227 -12.87 -22.74 17.38
CA PRO A 227 -13.99 -22.82 16.41
C PRO A 227 -14.90 -24.04 16.62
N PRO A 228 -14.40 -25.29 16.69
CA PRO A 228 -15.27 -26.46 16.88
C PRO A 228 -15.95 -26.47 18.25
N ILE A 229 -15.37 -25.82 19.28
CA ILE A 229 -15.98 -25.70 20.60
C ILE A 229 -17.15 -24.73 20.56
N LEU A 230 -16.95 -23.56 19.94
CA LEU A 230 -18.00 -22.55 19.79
C LEU A 230 -19.21 -23.08 19.01
N GLU A 231 -18.99 -23.88 17.97
CA GLU A 231 -20.08 -24.53 17.22
C GLU A 231 -20.94 -25.43 18.12
N GLN A 232 -20.31 -26.13 19.09
CA GLN A 232 -21.03 -26.99 20.06
C GLN A 232 -21.75 -26.20 21.15
N LEU A 233 -21.34 -24.96 21.37
CA LEU A 233 -21.90 -24.05 22.37
C LEU A 233 -22.92 -23.06 21.78
N ASP A 234 -23.24 -23.19 20.50
CA ASP A 234 -24.18 -22.31 19.83
C ASP A 234 -25.57 -22.25 20.60
N GLY A 235 -25.99 -21.03 20.84
CA GLY A 235 -27.23 -20.78 21.61
C GLY A 235 -27.12 -20.99 23.13
N LYS A 236 -25.93 -21.30 23.65
CA LYS A 236 -25.69 -21.39 25.10
C LYS A 236 -25.14 -20.08 25.67
N LYS A 237 -25.29 -19.95 27.00
CA LYS A 237 -24.74 -18.84 27.75
C LYS A 237 -23.86 -19.38 28.86
N GLY A 238 -22.68 -18.79 29.06
CA GLY A 238 -21.79 -19.22 30.11
C GLY A 238 -20.30 -18.91 29.84
N THR A 239 -19.46 -19.51 30.66
CA THR A 239 -18.02 -19.27 30.64
C THR A 239 -17.24 -20.52 30.24
N LEU A 240 -16.44 -20.41 29.16
CA LEU A 240 -15.51 -21.43 28.70
C LEU A 240 -14.12 -21.15 29.27
N HIS A 241 -13.60 -22.10 30.04
CA HIS A 241 -12.29 -22.00 30.68
C HIS A 241 -11.23 -22.71 29.89
N LEU A 242 -10.28 -21.94 29.31
CA LEU A 242 -9.12 -22.40 28.58
C LEU A 242 -7.80 -21.97 29.23
N GLU A 243 -7.82 -21.37 30.41
CA GLU A 243 -6.63 -20.82 31.08
C GLU A 243 -5.53 -21.87 31.24
N HIS A 244 -5.93 -23.11 31.54
CA HIS A 244 -5.04 -24.24 31.84
C HIS A 244 -4.85 -25.17 30.61
N TYR A 245 -5.44 -24.85 29.48
CA TYR A 245 -5.27 -25.64 28.26
C TYR A 245 -3.86 -25.46 27.69
N SER A 246 -3.25 -26.57 27.36
CA SER A 246 -1.99 -26.66 26.61
C SER A 246 -1.92 -28.03 25.90
N GLU A 247 -0.98 -28.21 24.97
CA GLU A 247 -0.77 -29.51 24.32
C GLU A 247 -0.57 -30.68 25.29
N MET A 248 -0.05 -30.39 26.50
CA MET A 248 0.17 -31.36 27.56
C MET A 248 -1.01 -31.55 28.53
N SER A 249 -1.97 -30.60 28.52
CA SER A 249 -3.11 -30.61 29.44
C SER A 249 -4.37 -30.14 28.70
N THR A 250 -5.22 -31.11 28.35
CA THR A 250 -6.47 -30.86 27.61
C THR A 250 -7.66 -30.51 28.52
N ASN A 251 -7.39 -29.82 29.64
CA ASN A 251 -8.44 -29.48 30.60
C ASN A 251 -9.25 -28.28 30.07
N ILE A 252 -10.43 -28.56 29.52
CA ILE A 252 -11.40 -27.58 29.03
C ILE A 252 -12.67 -27.78 29.85
N SER A 253 -13.24 -26.70 30.39
CA SER A 253 -14.50 -26.75 31.09
C SER A 253 -15.42 -25.61 30.66
N PHE A 254 -16.71 -25.92 30.53
CA PHE A 254 -17.74 -24.92 30.27
C PHE A 254 -18.69 -24.89 31.47
N VAL A 255 -18.93 -23.71 32.00
CA VAL A 255 -19.86 -23.45 33.09
C VAL A 255 -21.03 -22.67 32.51
N GLU A 256 -22.17 -23.33 32.40
CA GLU A 256 -23.41 -22.73 31.92
C GLU A 256 -24.04 -21.82 32.99
N GLU A 257 -24.48 -20.63 32.63
CA GLU A 257 -25.13 -19.64 33.52
C GLU A 257 -26.65 -19.64 33.37
#